data_f227326fcbd8b6dcdbd3ea69257fb66f
#
_entry.id   f227326fcbd8b6dcdbd3ea69257fb66f
#
_cell.length_a   1.000
_cell.length_b   1.000
_cell.length_c   1.000
_cell.angle_alpha   90.00
_cell.angle_beta   90.00
_cell.angle_gamma   90.00
#
_symmetry.space_group_name_H-M   'P 1'
#
loop_
_entity.id
_entity.type
_entity.pdbx_description
1 polymer ?
#
loop_
_entity_poly.entity_id
_entity_poly.type
_entity_poly.pdbx_seq_one_letter_code
_entity_poly.pdbx_strand_id
1 'polypeptide(L)'
;MRYLLILLLCGLPLLADAIEFTQDTRSLPLGRAMQVLEDPTNTLTIADVSAPAAATQFKPHDKDTLNAGYSRSVFWLKVNLRYQPKLPETQRTWLLELAYPPLDHLDLYLPDSTGNYRLAGRTGDALAFSSREIRQNNYLFKVDFTPGETKTVYLRLQSEGSIQAPLTLWSSTAYLEQQPLRLYVLGLIYGVLLGMLVYNLFIYLSVRDTSYLYYIFYIASFGLYQLSVNGAAVEYFWPNNPWWANAATPFMIGSAALFGSLFARSFLHTAQHSRWINRLLLALVACGAVVMLLSLMTSYALALRLATGLALVFTVTIFVAAIKAWYCGQRVARYFIIAWSAFLLGGVVNTLMVLGYLPNVFLTMYASQIGSAIEVALLSLALADRINAMREQQAQILYDASQKLEVLNQQLARSNRLKDEFLATLTHELRTPMNGVIGSLELMQTVPLDDDLANYQQTAAGSARDMMRMVNGILTLTELQAGRLSAQPRVFSLRGVLDTLRQQFSASAQSKGLAFSIDVADDLPDRLRGDADKLSQCLDCLLDNAFKFTHEGVVRLRVVGVPLSD
;
A
#
# COMPACT_ATOMS: atom_id res chain seq x y z
N MET A 1 -49.05 -8.99 -68.96
CA MET A 1 -47.75 -8.36 -69.28
C MET A 1 -47.23 -7.34 -68.23
N ARG A 2 -48.05 -6.64 -67.46
CA ARG A 2 -47.60 -5.64 -66.46
C ARG A 2 -46.97 -6.26 -65.19
N TYR A 3 -47.37 -7.44 -64.81
CA TYR A 3 -46.82 -8.14 -63.61
C TYR A 3 -45.50 -8.92 -63.86
N LEU A 4 -45.18 -9.21 -65.13
CA LEU A 4 -43.92 -9.85 -65.51
C LEU A 4 -42.74 -8.86 -65.52
N LEU A 5 -43.03 -7.57 -65.77
CA LEU A 5 -42.03 -6.52 -65.77
C LEU A 5 -41.61 -6.10 -64.34
N ILE A 6 -42.52 -6.24 -63.35
CA ILE A 6 -42.27 -5.95 -61.96
C ILE A 6 -41.43 -7.03 -61.33
N LEU A 7 -41.60 -8.31 -61.74
CA LEU A 7 -40.77 -9.45 -61.28
C LEU A 7 -39.35 -9.41 -61.87
N LEU A 8 -39.15 -8.82 -63.05
CA LEU A 8 -37.83 -8.68 -63.66
C LEU A 8 -37.00 -7.52 -63.03
N LEU A 9 -37.67 -6.52 -62.46
CA LEU A 9 -36.99 -5.40 -61.76
C LEU A 9 -36.58 -5.74 -60.33
N CYS A 10 -37.15 -6.77 -59.71
CA CYS A 10 -36.75 -7.24 -58.38
C CYS A 10 -35.54 -8.24 -58.39
N GLY A 11 -35.06 -8.60 -59.56
CA GLY A 11 -33.94 -9.56 -59.73
C GLY A 11 -32.59 -8.94 -60.09
N LEU A 12 -32.49 -7.63 -60.19
CA LEU A 12 -31.20 -6.97 -60.34
C LEU A 12 -30.48 -7.02 -58.97
N PRO A 13 -29.28 -7.65 -58.88
CA PRO A 13 -28.49 -7.53 -57.69
C PRO A 13 -28.25 -6.03 -57.48
N LEU A 14 -28.68 -5.50 -56.34
CA LEU A 14 -28.24 -4.20 -55.83
C LEU A 14 -26.72 -4.25 -55.78
N LEU A 15 -26.04 -3.84 -56.87
CA LEU A 15 -24.63 -3.52 -56.86
C LEU A 15 -24.48 -2.49 -55.75
N ALA A 16 -23.84 -2.86 -54.63
CA ALA A 16 -23.57 -1.91 -53.59
C ALA A 16 -22.83 -0.73 -54.22
N ASP A 17 -23.50 0.44 -54.26
CA ASP A 17 -22.92 1.65 -54.83
C ASP A 17 -21.59 1.94 -54.20
N ALA A 18 -20.59 2.27 -55.04
CA ALA A 18 -19.29 2.69 -54.54
C ALA A 18 -19.47 3.97 -53.72
N ILE A 19 -18.91 4.02 -52.51
CA ILE A 19 -18.90 5.24 -51.72
C ILE A 19 -18.04 6.28 -52.40
N GLU A 20 -18.67 7.41 -52.74
CA GLU A 20 -17.96 8.54 -53.33
C GLU A 20 -17.33 9.42 -52.27
N PHE A 21 -16.11 9.84 -52.51
CA PHE A 21 -15.37 10.77 -51.65
C PHE A 21 -14.58 11.77 -52.53
N THR A 22 -14.31 12.94 -51.95
CA THR A 22 -13.66 14.06 -52.63
C THR A 22 -12.42 14.50 -51.87
N GLN A 23 -11.63 15.40 -52.45
CA GLN A 23 -10.47 16.00 -51.75
C GLN A 23 -10.85 16.73 -50.45
N ASP A 24 -12.12 17.16 -50.31
CA ASP A 24 -12.62 17.85 -49.11
C ASP A 24 -12.99 16.87 -47.99
N THR A 25 -13.01 15.57 -48.29
CA THR A 25 -13.32 14.52 -47.31
C THR A 25 -12.15 14.39 -46.33
N ARG A 26 -12.39 14.70 -45.07
CA ARG A 26 -11.37 14.61 -44.03
C ARG A 26 -11.22 13.18 -43.50
N SER A 27 -12.34 12.56 -43.19
CA SER A 27 -12.44 11.16 -42.74
C SER A 27 -13.74 10.53 -43.25
N LEU A 28 -13.67 9.25 -43.56
CA LEU A 28 -14.80 8.48 -44.06
C LEU A 28 -14.85 7.14 -43.31
N PRO A 29 -15.74 7.00 -42.29
CA PRO A 29 -15.99 5.71 -41.65
C PRO A 29 -16.59 4.73 -42.67
N LEU A 30 -16.00 3.53 -42.75
CA LEU A 30 -16.35 2.54 -43.78
C LEU A 30 -17.21 1.40 -43.24
N GLY A 31 -17.53 1.35 -41.96
CA GLY A 31 -18.23 0.25 -41.31
C GLY A 31 -19.57 -0.10 -41.97
N ARG A 32 -20.39 0.95 -42.31
CA ARG A 32 -21.70 0.74 -42.96
C ARG A 32 -21.60 0.56 -44.48
N ALA A 33 -20.45 0.84 -45.04
CA ALA A 33 -20.18 0.75 -46.46
C ALA A 33 -19.52 -0.58 -46.87
N MET A 34 -19.05 -1.33 -45.90
CA MET A 34 -18.39 -2.59 -46.17
C MET A 34 -19.39 -3.72 -46.33
N GLN A 35 -18.98 -4.71 -47.07
CA GLN A 35 -19.62 -6.02 -47.15
C GLN A 35 -18.70 -7.04 -46.50
N VAL A 36 -19.28 -8.03 -45.81
CA VAL A 36 -18.57 -9.02 -45.02
C VAL A 36 -18.89 -10.42 -45.52
N LEU A 37 -17.85 -11.23 -45.70
CA LEU A 37 -17.95 -12.67 -45.97
C LEU A 37 -17.21 -13.41 -44.86
N GLU A 38 -17.89 -14.29 -44.15
CA GLU A 38 -17.29 -15.20 -43.17
C GLU A 38 -16.84 -16.47 -43.88
N ASP A 39 -15.58 -16.88 -43.69
CA ASP A 39 -14.99 -18.14 -44.15
C ASP A 39 -14.65 -19.03 -42.94
N PRO A 40 -15.57 -19.92 -42.53
CA PRO A 40 -15.33 -20.82 -41.40
C PRO A 40 -14.27 -21.89 -41.70
N THR A 41 -14.01 -22.17 -42.96
CA THR A 41 -13.04 -23.20 -43.39
C THR A 41 -11.62 -22.69 -43.47
N ASN A 42 -11.44 -21.39 -43.53
CA ASN A 42 -10.14 -20.68 -43.71
C ASN A 42 -9.44 -21.08 -45.02
N THR A 43 -10.21 -21.45 -46.04
CA THR A 43 -9.68 -21.96 -47.32
C THR A 43 -9.79 -20.98 -48.47
N LEU A 44 -10.65 -19.97 -48.35
CA LEU A 44 -10.85 -19.00 -49.41
C LEU A 44 -9.62 -18.13 -49.62
N THR A 45 -9.24 -17.98 -50.89
CA THR A 45 -8.17 -17.09 -51.35
C THR A 45 -8.73 -15.80 -51.94
N ILE A 46 -7.86 -14.82 -52.21
CA ILE A 46 -8.29 -13.58 -52.88
C ILE A 46 -8.90 -13.86 -54.24
N ALA A 47 -8.45 -14.84 -54.99
CA ALA A 47 -9.00 -15.24 -56.28
C ALA A 47 -10.44 -15.76 -56.13
N ASP A 48 -10.75 -16.52 -55.09
CA ASP A 48 -12.07 -17.05 -54.82
C ASP A 48 -13.06 -15.93 -54.44
N VAL A 49 -12.66 -15.03 -53.50
CA VAL A 49 -13.57 -13.98 -53.00
C VAL A 49 -13.72 -12.80 -53.95
N SER A 50 -12.78 -12.60 -54.87
CA SER A 50 -12.90 -11.56 -55.93
C SER A 50 -13.66 -12.04 -57.18
N ALA A 51 -13.88 -13.37 -57.30
CA ALA A 51 -14.64 -13.90 -58.40
C ALA A 51 -16.11 -13.41 -58.42
N PRO A 52 -16.73 -13.21 -59.58
CA PRO A 52 -18.13 -12.74 -59.67
C PRO A 52 -19.12 -13.65 -58.93
N ALA A 53 -18.85 -14.96 -58.84
CA ALA A 53 -19.66 -15.92 -58.10
C ALA A 53 -19.69 -15.70 -56.59
N ALA A 54 -18.64 -15.12 -56.03
CA ALA A 54 -18.56 -14.78 -54.59
C ALA A 54 -19.34 -13.51 -54.22
N ALA A 55 -19.71 -12.69 -55.22
CA ALA A 55 -20.36 -11.38 -54.94
C ALA A 55 -21.68 -11.54 -54.15
N THR A 56 -22.43 -12.64 -54.36
CA THR A 56 -23.70 -12.93 -53.66
C THR A 56 -23.49 -13.44 -52.22
N GLN A 57 -22.31 -13.88 -51.88
CA GLN A 57 -21.99 -14.39 -50.56
C GLN A 57 -21.62 -13.28 -49.56
N PHE A 58 -21.20 -12.12 -50.06
CA PHE A 58 -20.95 -10.95 -49.23
C PHE A 58 -22.26 -10.34 -48.73
N LYS A 59 -22.33 -10.15 -47.43
CA LYS A 59 -23.49 -9.52 -46.78
C LYS A 59 -23.19 -8.06 -46.44
N PRO A 60 -24.12 -7.13 -46.73
CA PRO A 60 -23.97 -5.73 -46.32
C PRO A 60 -23.84 -5.65 -44.79
N HIS A 61 -22.98 -4.78 -44.31
CA HIS A 61 -22.82 -4.53 -42.89
C HIS A 61 -23.54 -3.23 -42.51
N ASP A 62 -24.35 -3.26 -41.45
CA ASP A 62 -25.27 -2.18 -41.06
C ASP A 62 -24.79 -1.34 -39.86
N LYS A 63 -23.63 -1.67 -39.29
CA LYS A 63 -23.04 -1.02 -38.11
C LYS A 63 -21.78 -0.26 -38.47
N ASP A 64 -21.42 0.69 -37.59
CA ASP A 64 -20.21 1.50 -37.76
C ASP A 64 -18.90 0.69 -37.60
N THR A 65 -18.96 -0.47 -36.91
CA THR A 65 -17.79 -1.34 -36.67
C THR A 65 -18.21 -2.79 -36.74
N LEU A 66 -17.50 -3.61 -37.53
CA LEU A 66 -17.64 -5.07 -37.44
C LEU A 66 -17.16 -5.54 -36.09
N ASN A 67 -17.99 -6.30 -35.41
CA ASN A 67 -17.64 -7.03 -34.20
C ASN A 67 -18.13 -8.47 -34.34
N ALA A 68 -17.23 -9.36 -34.72
CA ALA A 68 -17.50 -10.81 -34.84
C ALA A 68 -17.20 -11.57 -33.54
N GLY A 69 -16.76 -10.87 -32.47
CA GLY A 69 -16.40 -11.50 -31.20
C GLY A 69 -15.25 -12.50 -31.32
N TYR A 70 -15.31 -13.53 -30.52
CA TYR A 70 -14.31 -14.63 -30.55
C TYR A 70 -14.71 -15.67 -31.62
N SER A 71 -14.10 -15.60 -32.79
CA SER A 71 -14.34 -16.54 -33.89
C SER A 71 -13.03 -17.16 -34.37
N ARG A 72 -13.11 -18.40 -34.88
CA ARG A 72 -12.00 -19.06 -35.59
C ARG A 72 -12.06 -18.87 -37.09
N SER A 73 -13.18 -18.31 -37.60
CA SER A 73 -13.39 -18.04 -39.02
C SER A 73 -12.47 -16.91 -39.49
N VAL A 74 -12.11 -16.94 -40.75
CA VAL A 74 -11.55 -15.79 -41.45
C VAL A 74 -12.71 -14.89 -41.91
N PHE A 75 -12.52 -13.59 -41.77
CA PHE A 75 -13.47 -12.59 -42.26
C PHE A 75 -12.86 -11.80 -43.40
N TRP A 76 -13.56 -11.81 -44.54
CA TRP A 76 -13.23 -11.00 -45.68
C TRP A 76 -14.11 -9.76 -45.71
N LEU A 77 -13.49 -8.60 -45.72
CA LEU A 77 -14.17 -7.31 -45.86
C LEU A 77 -13.97 -6.83 -47.29
N LYS A 78 -15.03 -6.36 -47.92
CA LYS A 78 -15.02 -5.75 -49.24
C LYS A 78 -15.57 -4.35 -49.18
N VAL A 79 -14.83 -3.37 -49.69
CA VAL A 79 -15.26 -1.96 -49.76
C VAL A 79 -15.02 -1.41 -51.14
N ASN A 80 -16.06 -0.78 -51.73
CA ASN A 80 -15.97 -0.11 -53.00
C ASN A 80 -15.83 1.39 -52.78
N LEU A 81 -14.73 1.97 -53.23
CA LEU A 81 -14.39 3.39 -53.02
C LEU A 81 -14.24 4.07 -54.37
N ARG A 82 -14.90 5.21 -54.54
CA ARG A 82 -14.82 6.03 -55.77
C ARG A 82 -14.30 7.42 -55.45
N TYR A 83 -13.14 7.76 -56.00
CA TYR A 83 -12.57 9.07 -55.82
C TYR A 83 -13.04 10.04 -56.88
N GLN A 84 -13.79 11.07 -56.48
CA GLN A 84 -14.31 12.11 -57.38
C GLN A 84 -13.81 13.51 -56.95
N PRO A 85 -12.57 13.89 -57.30
CA PRO A 85 -12.08 15.20 -56.97
C PRO A 85 -12.77 16.29 -57.77
N LYS A 86 -12.99 17.44 -57.13
CA LYS A 86 -13.58 18.64 -57.78
C LYS A 86 -12.53 19.48 -58.52
N LEU A 87 -11.25 19.30 -58.20
CA LEU A 87 -10.11 20.04 -58.76
C LEU A 87 -9.11 19.09 -59.38
N PRO A 88 -8.42 19.48 -60.48
CA PRO A 88 -7.49 18.60 -61.21
C PRO A 88 -6.20 18.26 -60.44
N GLU A 89 -5.69 19.16 -59.60
CA GLU A 89 -4.49 18.91 -58.75
C GLU A 89 -4.96 18.54 -57.33
N THR A 90 -5.00 17.26 -57.05
CA THR A 90 -5.64 16.77 -55.83
C THR A 90 -4.78 15.71 -55.11
N GLN A 91 -5.02 15.56 -53.86
CA GLN A 91 -4.44 14.53 -53.02
C GLN A 91 -4.73 13.16 -53.65
N ARG A 92 -3.65 12.41 -53.91
CA ARG A 92 -3.73 11.05 -54.49
C ARG A 92 -3.65 9.97 -53.44
N THR A 93 -2.86 10.19 -52.40
CA THR A 93 -2.61 9.20 -51.33
C THR A 93 -3.56 9.41 -50.17
N TRP A 94 -4.28 8.37 -49.83
CA TRP A 94 -5.21 8.28 -48.71
C TRP A 94 -4.69 7.23 -47.72
N LEU A 95 -5.09 7.33 -46.46
CA LEU A 95 -4.70 6.41 -45.39
C LEU A 95 -5.90 5.57 -44.97
N LEU A 96 -5.80 4.26 -45.14
CA LEU A 96 -6.78 3.30 -44.66
C LEU A 96 -6.38 2.83 -43.30
N GLU A 97 -7.12 3.20 -42.25
CA GLU A 97 -6.87 2.84 -40.86
C GLU A 97 -7.82 1.73 -40.43
N LEU A 98 -7.27 0.64 -39.86
CA LEU A 98 -7.98 -0.30 -39.02
C LEU A 98 -7.52 -0.09 -37.57
N ALA A 99 -8.42 0.50 -36.76
CA ALA A 99 -8.09 0.97 -35.41
C ALA A 99 -8.36 -0.09 -34.33
N TYR A 100 -7.80 -1.30 -34.53
CA TYR A 100 -7.89 -2.42 -33.56
C TYR A 100 -6.54 -3.16 -33.49
N PRO A 101 -5.60 -2.72 -32.65
CA PRO A 101 -4.26 -3.31 -32.54
C PRO A 101 -4.21 -4.80 -32.21
N PRO A 102 -5.13 -5.39 -31.39
CA PRO A 102 -5.07 -6.83 -31.02
C PRO A 102 -5.64 -7.76 -32.12
N LEU A 103 -5.33 -7.54 -33.37
CA LEU A 103 -5.70 -8.42 -34.48
C LEU A 103 -4.48 -9.21 -34.95
N ASP A 104 -4.54 -10.56 -34.93
CA ASP A 104 -3.39 -11.43 -35.15
C ASP A 104 -2.85 -11.32 -36.60
N HIS A 105 -3.77 -11.35 -37.59
CA HIS A 105 -3.42 -11.29 -39.02
C HIS A 105 -4.35 -10.37 -39.78
N LEU A 106 -3.78 -9.47 -40.54
CA LEU A 106 -4.46 -8.52 -41.42
C LEU A 106 -3.73 -8.46 -42.75
N ASP A 107 -4.39 -8.92 -43.81
CA ASP A 107 -3.90 -8.81 -45.18
C ASP A 107 -4.76 -7.80 -45.96
N LEU A 108 -4.11 -6.84 -46.63
CA LEU A 108 -4.75 -5.90 -47.54
C LEU A 108 -4.48 -6.32 -48.98
N TYR A 109 -5.54 -6.40 -49.78
CA TYR A 109 -5.46 -6.66 -51.22
C TYR A 109 -6.04 -5.47 -52.02
N LEU A 110 -5.26 -5.01 -52.98
CA LEU A 110 -5.61 -3.93 -53.89
C LEU A 110 -5.55 -4.40 -55.35
N PRO A 111 -6.41 -3.86 -56.24
CA PRO A 111 -6.34 -4.17 -57.66
C PRO A 111 -5.06 -3.60 -58.25
N ASP A 112 -4.45 -4.37 -59.15
CA ASP A 112 -3.35 -3.90 -60.02
C ASP A 112 -3.88 -3.24 -61.30
N SER A 113 -2.96 -2.82 -62.18
CA SER A 113 -3.32 -2.19 -63.44
C SER A 113 -4.05 -3.13 -64.44
N THR A 114 -4.01 -4.44 -64.20
CA THR A 114 -4.71 -5.48 -65.01
C THR A 114 -6.06 -5.88 -64.43
N GLY A 115 -6.45 -5.35 -63.28
CA GLY A 115 -7.69 -5.69 -62.57
C GLY A 115 -7.58 -6.91 -61.67
N ASN A 116 -6.40 -7.55 -61.56
CA ASN A 116 -6.13 -8.63 -60.63
C ASN A 116 -5.81 -8.06 -59.26
N TYR A 117 -6.12 -8.82 -58.20
CA TYR A 117 -5.81 -8.40 -56.83
C TYR A 117 -4.43 -8.91 -56.38
N ARG A 118 -3.64 -7.97 -55.90
CA ARG A 118 -2.32 -8.30 -55.28
C ARG A 118 -2.32 -8.00 -53.79
N LEU A 119 -1.55 -8.74 -53.04
CA LEU A 119 -1.27 -8.45 -51.65
C LEU A 119 -0.50 -7.14 -51.55
N ALA A 120 -1.12 -6.09 -51.04
CA ALA A 120 -0.52 -4.76 -50.87
C ALA A 120 0.12 -4.60 -49.48
N GLY A 121 -0.41 -5.30 -48.46
CA GLY A 121 0.19 -5.26 -47.11
C GLY A 121 -0.23 -6.50 -46.31
N ARG A 122 0.70 -6.98 -45.47
CA ARG A 122 0.47 -8.06 -44.51
C ARG A 122 1.03 -7.64 -43.17
N THR A 123 0.19 -7.65 -42.15
CA THR A 123 0.55 -7.23 -40.80
C THR A 123 -0.36 -7.92 -39.77
N GLY A 124 -0.17 -7.63 -38.49
CA GLY A 124 -0.92 -8.19 -37.35
C GLY A 124 -0.07 -8.20 -36.09
N ASP A 125 -0.65 -8.44 -34.94
CA ASP A 125 0.11 -8.52 -33.68
C ASP A 125 0.82 -9.89 -33.49
N ALA A 126 0.41 -10.90 -34.26
CA ALA A 126 1.17 -12.15 -34.41
C ALA A 126 2.43 -12.00 -35.27
N LEU A 127 2.65 -10.84 -35.88
CA LEU A 127 3.82 -10.51 -36.68
C LEU A 127 4.67 -9.44 -35.98
N ALA A 128 5.96 -9.35 -36.34
CA ALA A 128 6.83 -8.30 -35.84
C ALA A 128 6.28 -6.92 -36.17
N PHE A 129 6.48 -5.93 -35.30
CA PHE A 129 6.00 -4.55 -35.48
C PHE A 129 6.51 -3.91 -36.78
N SER A 130 7.69 -4.35 -37.25
CA SER A 130 8.27 -3.93 -38.53
C SER A 130 7.46 -4.36 -39.76
N SER A 131 6.47 -5.27 -39.62
CA SER A 131 5.56 -5.64 -40.71
C SER A 131 4.57 -4.52 -41.08
N ARG A 132 4.41 -3.51 -40.22
CA ARG A 132 3.54 -2.36 -40.45
C ARG A 132 4.17 -1.40 -41.47
N GLU A 133 3.40 -1.05 -42.50
CA GLU A 133 3.85 -0.10 -43.51
C GLU A 133 4.12 1.29 -42.90
N ILE A 134 3.25 1.73 -42.01
CA ILE A 134 3.44 2.94 -41.21
C ILE A 134 3.59 2.52 -39.75
N ARG A 135 4.66 2.94 -39.11
CA ARG A 135 4.96 2.61 -37.71
C ARG A 135 4.02 3.36 -36.77
N GLN A 136 2.87 2.79 -36.54
CA GLN A 136 1.82 3.28 -35.66
C GLN A 136 1.19 2.12 -34.89
N ASN A 137 0.60 2.41 -33.74
CA ASN A 137 -0.08 1.41 -32.92
C ASN A 137 -1.34 0.82 -33.60
N ASN A 138 -2.03 1.55 -34.47
CA ASN A 138 -3.06 1.02 -35.35
C ASN A 138 -2.47 0.56 -36.69
N TYR A 139 -3.23 -0.27 -37.40
CA TYR A 139 -2.86 -0.68 -38.76
C TYR A 139 -3.22 0.41 -39.74
N LEU A 140 -2.24 0.92 -40.47
CA LEU A 140 -2.37 2.04 -41.39
C LEU A 140 -1.71 1.70 -42.72
N PHE A 141 -2.49 1.79 -43.81
CA PHE A 141 -2.03 1.49 -45.15
C PHE A 141 -2.19 2.71 -46.07
N LYS A 142 -1.27 2.90 -46.99
CA LYS A 142 -1.39 3.89 -48.03
C LYS A 142 -2.20 3.32 -49.20
N VAL A 143 -3.20 4.04 -49.62
CA VAL A 143 -4.01 3.68 -50.80
C VAL A 143 -4.06 4.88 -51.74
N ASP A 144 -3.49 4.70 -52.92
CA ASP A 144 -3.45 5.74 -53.94
C ASP A 144 -4.68 5.65 -54.82
N PHE A 145 -5.27 6.79 -55.17
CA PHE A 145 -6.39 6.90 -56.09
C PHE A 145 -6.08 7.89 -57.18
N THR A 146 -6.53 7.55 -58.39
CA THR A 146 -6.59 8.48 -59.53
C THR A 146 -7.95 9.11 -59.65
N PRO A 147 -8.07 10.34 -60.19
CA PRO A 147 -9.37 11.00 -60.38
C PRO A 147 -10.34 10.17 -61.21
N GLY A 148 -11.56 9.96 -60.67
CA GLY A 148 -12.62 9.16 -61.30
C GLY A 148 -12.47 7.63 -61.09
N GLU A 149 -11.39 7.16 -60.45
CA GLU A 149 -11.15 5.75 -60.22
C GLU A 149 -12.11 5.16 -59.18
N THR A 150 -12.67 3.99 -59.51
CA THR A 150 -13.36 3.14 -58.55
C THR A 150 -12.46 1.99 -58.19
N LYS A 151 -12.14 1.86 -56.92
CA LYS A 151 -11.22 0.84 -56.40
C LYS A 151 -11.95 -0.03 -55.38
N THR A 152 -11.99 -1.35 -55.62
CA THR A 152 -12.46 -2.31 -54.62
C THR A 152 -11.30 -2.75 -53.76
N VAL A 153 -11.46 -2.62 -52.47
CA VAL A 153 -10.47 -2.99 -51.47
C VAL A 153 -10.95 -4.25 -50.74
N TYR A 154 -10.09 -5.27 -50.63
CA TYR A 154 -10.35 -6.43 -49.81
C TYR A 154 -9.40 -6.48 -48.63
N LEU A 155 -9.97 -6.79 -47.45
CA LEU A 155 -9.19 -7.06 -46.26
C LEU A 155 -9.53 -8.47 -45.74
N ARG A 156 -8.49 -9.25 -45.45
CA ARG A 156 -8.61 -10.57 -44.82
C ARG A 156 -8.19 -10.46 -43.37
N LEU A 157 -9.14 -10.76 -42.46
CA LEU A 157 -8.93 -10.69 -41.01
C LEU A 157 -8.98 -12.09 -40.43
N GLN A 158 -8.01 -12.40 -39.57
CA GLN A 158 -7.99 -13.63 -38.82
C GLN A 158 -7.41 -13.36 -37.44
N SER A 159 -8.08 -13.85 -36.38
CA SER A 159 -7.57 -13.71 -35.01
C SER A 159 -8.04 -14.85 -34.14
N GLU A 160 -7.19 -15.28 -33.23
CA GLU A 160 -7.55 -16.17 -32.11
C GLU A 160 -8.28 -15.39 -31.00
N GLY A 161 -8.10 -14.07 -30.97
CA GLY A 161 -8.77 -13.14 -30.10
C GLY A 161 -10.14 -12.69 -30.59
N SER A 162 -10.61 -11.53 -30.11
CA SER A 162 -11.82 -10.88 -30.66
C SER A 162 -11.51 -10.23 -31.99
N ILE A 163 -12.42 -10.39 -32.97
CA ILE A 163 -12.31 -9.76 -34.28
C ILE A 163 -13.19 -8.51 -34.31
N GLN A 164 -12.52 -7.35 -34.39
CA GLN A 164 -13.17 -6.06 -34.56
C GLN A 164 -12.49 -5.31 -35.71
N ALA A 165 -13.27 -4.59 -36.51
CA ALA A 165 -12.76 -3.84 -37.64
C ALA A 165 -13.38 -2.43 -37.72
N PRO A 166 -12.96 -1.51 -36.84
CA PRO A 166 -13.24 -0.09 -37.01
C PRO A 166 -12.38 0.46 -38.17
N LEU A 167 -12.97 0.48 -39.37
CA LEU A 167 -12.29 0.84 -40.61
C LEU A 167 -12.63 2.27 -41.03
N THR A 168 -11.61 3.08 -41.26
CA THR A 168 -11.77 4.49 -41.66
C THR A 168 -10.78 4.86 -42.75
N LEU A 169 -11.25 5.57 -43.78
CA LEU A 169 -10.41 6.19 -44.79
C LEU A 169 -10.14 7.65 -44.40
N TRP A 170 -8.88 8.05 -44.32
CA TRP A 170 -8.45 9.39 -43.91
C TRP A 170 -7.76 10.13 -45.04
N SER A 171 -7.99 11.44 -45.12
CA SER A 171 -6.99 12.28 -45.80
C SER A 171 -5.73 12.35 -44.96
N SER A 172 -4.56 12.38 -45.61
CA SER A 172 -3.28 12.43 -44.92
C SER A 172 -3.17 13.62 -43.96
N THR A 173 -3.69 14.77 -44.37
CA THR A 173 -3.72 16.00 -43.54
C THR A 173 -4.60 15.84 -42.33
N ALA A 174 -5.83 15.34 -42.49
CA ALA A 174 -6.76 15.18 -41.36
C ALA A 174 -6.28 14.14 -40.36
N TYR A 175 -5.63 13.08 -40.83
CA TYR A 175 -4.99 12.09 -39.95
C TYR A 175 -3.92 12.73 -39.07
N LEU A 176 -3.01 13.51 -39.68
CA LEU A 176 -1.94 14.20 -38.94
C LEU A 176 -2.49 15.25 -37.95
N GLU A 177 -3.56 15.95 -38.31
CA GLU A 177 -4.21 16.93 -37.41
C GLU A 177 -4.89 16.28 -36.20
N GLN A 178 -5.39 15.05 -36.34
CA GLN A 178 -6.04 14.33 -35.24
C GLN A 178 -5.09 13.64 -34.29
N GLN A 179 -3.89 13.24 -34.76
CA GLN A 179 -2.90 12.50 -33.97
C GLN A 179 -2.48 13.19 -32.68
N PRO A 180 -2.21 14.53 -32.63
CA PRO A 180 -1.79 15.18 -31.39
C PRO A 180 -2.81 15.05 -30.27
N LEU A 181 -4.11 15.24 -30.58
CA LEU A 181 -5.18 15.12 -29.57
C LEU A 181 -5.23 13.72 -28.97
N ARG A 182 -5.11 12.69 -29.80
CA ARG A 182 -5.08 11.28 -29.39
C ARG A 182 -3.89 11.00 -28.49
N LEU A 183 -2.68 11.46 -28.89
CA LEU A 183 -1.46 11.29 -28.11
C LEU A 183 -1.51 12.02 -26.77
N TYR A 184 -2.04 13.26 -26.74
CA TYR A 184 -2.17 14.01 -25.51
C TYR A 184 -3.12 13.35 -24.50
N VAL A 185 -4.24 12.80 -24.97
CA VAL A 185 -5.20 12.14 -24.09
C VAL A 185 -4.65 10.83 -23.55
N LEU A 186 -4.09 9.98 -24.40
CA LEU A 186 -3.45 8.76 -23.95
C LEU A 186 -2.27 9.06 -23.03
N GLY A 187 -1.46 10.07 -23.38
CA GLY A 187 -0.37 10.55 -22.54
C GLY A 187 -0.82 11.04 -21.17
N LEU A 188 -1.95 11.76 -21.10
CA LEU A 188 -2.55 12.20 -19.84
C LEU A 188 -3.02 11.00 -18.99
N ILE A 189 -3.73 10.05 -19.61
CA ILE A 189 -4.24 8.86 -18.94
C ILE A 189 -3.08 8.04 -18.37
N TYR A 190 -2.07 7.73 -19.19
CA TYR A 190 -0.89 6.99 -18.74
C TYR A 190 -0.04 7.78 -17.74
N GLY A 191 0.01 9.11 -17.89
CA GLY A 191 0.65 10.00 -16.93
C GLY A 191 -0.01 9.95 -15.55
N VAL A 192 -1.35 9.91 -15.50
CA VAL A 192 -2.09 9.73 -14.23
C VAL A 192 -1.78 8.36 -13.62
N LEU A 193 -1.81 7.27 -14.40
CA LEU A 193 -1.51 5.93 -13.90
C LEU A 193 -0.08 5.84 -13.35
N LEU A 194 0.90 6.37 -14.09
CA LEU A 194 2.30 6.39 -13.67
C LEU A 194 2.50 7.28 -12.43
N GLY A 195 1.91 8.47 -12.42
CA GLY A 195 1.97 9.38 -11.28
C GLY A 195 1.39 8.76 -10.01
N MET A 196 0.25 8.06 -10.12
CA MET A 196 -0.35 7.36 -8.99
C MET A 196 0.45 6.14 -8.56
N LEU A 197 1.08 5.42 -9.49
CA LEU A 197 2.00 4.34 -9.16
C LEU A 197 3.19 4.85 -8.34
N VAL A 198 3.85 5.91 -8.80
CA VAL A 198 4.99 6.54 -8.10
C VAL A 198 4.55 7.10 -6.74
N TYR A 199 3.42 7.79 -6.68
CA TYR A 199 2.84 8.32 -5.44
C TYR A 199 2.61 7.21 -4.40
N ASN A 200 1.95 6.11 -4.80
CA ASN A 200 1.70 5.00 -3.89
C ASN A 200 2.98 4.25 -3.50
N LEU A 201 4.01 4.23 -4.37
CA LEU A 201 5.32 3.69 -4.04
C LEU A 201 6.01 4.49 -2.93
N PHE A 202 5.99 5.83 -3.00
CA PHE A 202 6.53 6.67 -1.94
C PHE A 202 5.79 6.48 -0.61
N ILE A 203 4.45 6.38 -0.67
CA ILE A 203 3.66 6.10 0.54
C ILE A 203 4.03 4.72 1.10
N TYR A 204 4.14 3.69 0.27
CA TYR A 204 4.55 2.36 0.71
C TYR A 204 5.91 2.37 1.42
N LEU A 205 6.90 3.07 0.86
CA LEU A 205 8.23 3.18 1.48
C LEU A 205 8.19 3.87 2.84
N SER A 206 7.25 4.81 3.02
CA SER A 206 7.06 5.55 4.29
C SER A 206 6.26 4.75 5.33
N VAL A 207 5.13 4.16 4.92
CA VAL A 207 4.15 3.53 5.83
C VAL A 207 4.39 2.02 5.99
N ARG A 208 4.94 1.37 4.94
CA ARG A 208 5.19 -0.08 4.86
C ARG A 208 3.94 -0.96 5.06
N ASP A 209 2.75 -0.44 4.77
CA ASP A 209 1.52 -1.26 4.74
C ASP A 209 1.42 -2.02 3.42
N THR A 210 1.27 -3.35 3.50
CA THR A 210 1.20 -4.26 2.35
C THR A 210 0.04 -3.99 1.40
N SER A 211 -1.01 -3.28 1.85
CA SER A 211 -2.11 -2.87 0.98
C SER A 211 -1.62 -1.98 -0.18
N TYR A 212 -0.67 -1.07 0.10
CA TYR A 212 -0.05 -0.23 -0.93
C TYR A 212 0.77 -1.03 -1.93
N LEU A 213 1.50 -2.05 -1.46
CA LEU A 213 2.28 -2.92 -2.33
C LEU A 213 1.38 -3.68 -3.32
N TYR A 214 0.28 -4.25 -2.83
CA TYR A 214 -0.70 -4.92 -3.70
C TYR A 214 -1.33 -3.95 -4.69
N TYR A 215 -1.62 -2.73 -4.26
CA TYR A 215 -2.19 -1.70 -5.12
C TYR A 215 -1.22 -1.23 -6.21
N ILE A 216 0.06 -1.07 -5.90
CA ILE A 216 1.12 -0.74 -6.87
C ILE A 216 1.18 -1.81 -7.98
N PHE A 217 1.21 -3.10 -7.60
CA PHE A 217 1.21 -4.18 -8.58
C PHE A 217 -0.08 -4.25 -9.40
N TYR A 218 -1.23 -3.93 -8.79
CA TYR A 218 -2.49 -3.81 -9.52
C TYR A 218 -2.44 -2.70 -10.57
N ILE A 219 -2.03 -1.48 -10.20
CA ILE A 219 -1.91 -0.35 -11.14
C ILE A 219 -0.92 -0.67 -12.25
N ALA A 220 0.25 -1.23 -11.92
CA ALA A 220 1.27 -1.59 -12.90
C ALA A 220 0.75 -2.63 -13.90
N SER A 221 0.11 -3.71 -13.41
CA SER A 221 -0.46 -4.76 -14.25
C SER A 221 -1.57 -4.21 -15.14
N PHE A 222 -2.47 -3.41 -14.58
CA PHE A 222 -3.57 -2.81 -15.32
C PHE A 222 -3.08 -1.78 -16.35
N GLY A 223 -2.09 -0.96 -16.02
CA GLY A 223 -1.46 -0.01 -16.94
C GLY A 223 -0.77 -0.73 -18.11
N LEU A 224 -0.03 -1.79 -17.84
CA LEU A 224 0.61 -2.62 -18.88
C LEU A 224 -0.43 -3.33 -19.76
N TYR A 225 -1.52 -3.82 -19.17
CA TYR A 225 -2.66 -4.34 -19.93
C TYR A 225 -3.21 -3.29 -20.91
N GLN A 226 -3.46 -2.07 -20.44
CA GLN A 226 -3.96 -0.96 -21.28
C GLN A 226 -2.99 -0.63 -22.42
N LEU A 227 -1.69 -0.56 -22.14
CA LEU A 227 -0.65 -0.34 -23.15
C LEU A 227 -0.61 -1.48 -24.18
N SER A 228 -0.83 -2.73 -23.76
CA SER A 228 -0.86 -3.90 -24.66
C SER A 228 -2.07 -3.84 -25.60
N VAL A 229 -3.27 -3.61 -25.08
CA VAL A 229 -4.51 -3.54 -25.87
C VAL A 229 -4.50 -2.35 -26.84
N ASN A 230 -3.91 -1.22 -26.44
CA ASN A 230 -3.78 -0.04 -27.30
C ASN A 230 -2.61 -0.14 -28.31
N GLY A 231 -1.85 -1.25 -28.31
CA GLY A 231 -0.74 -1.47 -29.23
C GLY A 231 0.55 -0.72 -28.90
N ALA A 232 0.54 0.18 -27.90
CA ALA A 232 1.72 0.94 -27.51
C ALA A 232 2.81 0.04 -26.91
N ALA A 233 2.43 -1.02 -26.19
CA ALA A 233 3.39 -1.95 -25.63
C ALA A 233 4.17 -2.72 -26.71
N VAL A 234 3.51 -3.09 -27.80
CA VAL A 234 4.17 -3.73 -28.96
C VAL A 234 5.09 -2.76 -29.66
N GLU A 235 4.72 -1.48 -29.76
CA GLU A 235 5.54 -0.45 -30.40
C GLU A 235 6.85 -0.16 -29.63
N TYR A 236 6.76 -0.02 -28.28
CA TYR A 236 7.87 0.50 -27.48
C TYR A 236 8.62 -0.54 -26.65
N PHE A 237 7.94 -1.60 -26.16
CA PHE A 237 8.56 -2.54 -25.21
C PHE A 237 8.98 -3.85 -25.82
N TRP A 238 8.20 -4.42 -26.76
CA TRP A 238 8.50 -5.73 -27.37
C TRP A 238 8.21 -5.81 -28.87
N PRO A 239 8.77 -4.90 -29.71
CA PRO A 239 8.44 -4.83 -31.14
C PRO A 239 8.84 -6.08 -31.94
N ASN A 240 9.78 -6.86 -31.43
CA ASN A 240 10.31 -8.03 -32.11
C ASN A 240 9.94 -9.36 -31.42
N ASN A 241 9.00 -9.33 -30.48
CA ASN A 241 8.56 -10.52 -29.74
C ASN A 241 7.03 -10.68 -29.83
N PRO A 242 6.49 -11.17 -30.96
CA PRO A 242 5.06 -11.36 -31.15
C PRO A 242 4.44 -12.37 -30.15
N TRP A 243 5.21 -13.41 -29.77
CA TRP A 243 4.75 -14.38 -28.79
C TRP A 243 4.40 -13.70 -27.46
N TRP A 244 5.31 -12.86 -26.96
CA TRP A 244 5.04 -12.13 -25.71
C TRP A 244 3.97 -11.04 -25.90
N ALA A 245 3.87 -10.42 -27.06
CA ALA A 245 2.81 -9.45 -27.37
C ALA A 245 1.42 -10.05 -27.13
N ASN A 246 1.20 -11.28 -27.58
CA ASN A 246 -0.05 -12.01 -27.39
C ASN A 246 -0.20 -12.51 -25.94
N ALA A 247 0.83 -13.11 -25.35
CA ALA A 247 0.80 -13.65 -23.99
C ALA A 247 0.63 -12.55 -22.93
N ALA A 248 1.16 -11.34 -23.17
CA ALA A 248 1.16 -10.24 -22.20
C ALA A 248 -0.25 -9.80 -21.80
N THR A 249 -1.19 -9.73 -22.74
CA THR A 249 -2.57 -9.29 -22.47
C THR A 249 -3.28 -10.17 -21.42
N PRO A 250 -3.46 -11.49 -21.63
CA PRO A 250 -4.07 -12.34 -20.62
C PRO A 250 -3.22 -12.47 -19.34
N PHE A 251 -1.89 -12.41 -19.43
CA PHE A 251 -1.00 -12.39 -18.28
C PHE A 251 -1.26 -11.18 -17.38
N MET A 252 -1.33 -9.99 -17.95
CA MET A 252 -1.56 -8.76 -17.20
C MET A 252 -2.97 -8.68 -16.61
N ILE A 253 -3.99 -9.23 -17.29
CA ILE A 253 -5.34 -9.37 -16.74
C ILE A 253 -5.33 -10.29 -15.51
N GLY A 254 -4.67 -11.45 -15.61
CA GLY A 254 -4.50 -12.39 -14.50
C GLY A 254 -3.78 -11.75 -13.31
N SER A 255 -2.70 -11.02 -13.58
CA SER A 255 -1.93 -10.28 -12.59
C SER A 255 -2.77 -9.18 -11.91
N ALA A 256 -3.52 -8.40 -12.69
CA ALA A 256 -4.41 -7.37 -12.14
C ALA A 256 -5.52 -7.97 -11.27
N ALA A 257 -6.11 -9.10 -11.66
CA ALA A 257 -7.10 -9.82 -10.85
C ALA A 257 -6.50 -10.36 -9.55
N LEU A 258 -5.27 -10.91 -9.60
CA LEU A 258 -4.55 -11.41 -8.44
C LEU A 258 -4.27 -10.29 -7.44
N PHE A 259 -3.54 -9.26 -7.87
CA PHE A 259 -3.13 -8.17 -6.99
C PHE A 259 -4.29 -7.28 -6.56
N GLY A 260 -5.28 -7.05 -7.44
CA GLY A 260 -6.51 -6.35 -7.11
C GLY A 260 -7.36 -7.08 -6.05
N SER A 261 -7.41 -8.43 -6.11
CA SER A 261 -8.09 -9.23 -5.07
C SER A 261 -7.36 -9.18 -3.73
N LEU A 262 -6.01 -9.26 -3.73
CA LEU A 262 -5.20 -9.08 -2.52
C LEU A 262 -5.36 -7.68 -1.93
N PHE A 263 -5.37 -6.66 -2.78
CA PHE A 263 -5.62 -5.28 -2.38
C PHE A 263 -7.00 -5.11 -1.75
N ALA A 264 -8.07 -5.54 -2.42
CA ALA A 264 -9.43 -5.45 -1.90
C ALA A 264 -9.60 -6.19 -0.56
N ARG A 265 -9.00 -7.38 -0.45
CA ARG A 265 -8.99 -8.17 0.79
C ARG A 265 -8.32 -7.42 1.93
N SER A 266 -7.16 -6.81 1.68
CA SER A 266 -6.39 -6.05 2.68
C SER A 266 -7.05 -4.71 3.01
N PHE A 267 -7.49 -3.97 2.02
CA PHE A 267 -8.08 -2.65 2.17
C PHE A 267 -9.44 -2.68 2.86
N LEU A 268 -10.33 -3.61 2.47
CA LEU A 268 -11.68 -3.77 3.02
C LEU A 268 -11.72 -4.66 4.28
N HIS A 269 -10.58 -5.16 4.77
CA HIS A 269 -10.50 -6.08 5.92
C HIS A 269 -11.51 -7.23 5.87
N THR A 270 -11.72 -7.82 4.68
CA THR A 270 -12.79 -8.80 4.44
C THR A 270 -12.67 -10.04 5.33
N ALA A 271 -11.48 -10.40 5.76
CA ALA A 271 -11.24 -11.52 6.68
C ALA A 271 -11.96 -11.34 8.03
N GLN A 272 -12.15 -10.10 8.49
CA GLN A 272 -12.80 -9.77 9.76
C GLN A 272 -14.33 -9.67 9.63
N HIS A 273 -14.82 -9.25 8.44
CA HIS A 273 -16.22 -8.90 8.25
C HIS A 273 -17.05 -9.96 7.51
N SER A 274 -16.42 -10.76 6.62
CA SER A 274 -17.14 -11.76 5.83
C SER A 274 -16.24 -12.90 5.38
N ARG A 275 -16.36 -14.06 6.03
CA ARG A 275 -15.61 -15.27 5.68
C ARG A 275 -15.87 -15.72 4.24
N TRP A 276 -17.09 -15.56 3.75
CA TRP A 276 -17.48 -15.96 2.40
C TRP A 276 -16.77 -15.10 1.34
N ILE A 277 -16.85 -13.77 1.46
CA ILE A 277 -16.18 -12.84 0.53
C ILE A 277 -14.67 -13.04 0.56
N ASN A 278 -14.09 -13.21 1.75
CA ASN A 278 -12.67 -13.47 1.88
C ASN A 278 -12.23 -14.76 1.17
N ARG A 279 -13.02 -15.84 1.23
CA ARG A 279 -12.75 -17.08 0.48
C ARG A 279 -12.88 -16.87 -1.04
N LEU A 280 -13.88 -16.11 -1.47
CA LEU A 280 -14.07 -15.80 -2.89
C LEU A 280 -12.91 -14.97 -3.45
N LEU A 281 -12.44 -13.95 -2.72
CA LEU A 281 -11.26 -13.18 -3.11
C LEU A 281 -9.99 -14.03 -3.17
N LEU A 282 -9.81 -14.97 -2.23
CA LEU A 282 -8.69 -15.92 -2.29
C LEU A 282 -8.80 -16.87 -3.48
N ALA A 283 -10.00 -17.30 -3.84
CA ALA A 283 -10.21 -18.09 -5.06
C ALA A 283 -9.85 -17.28 -6.31
N LEU A 284 -10.19 -15.99 -6.36
CA LEU A 284 -9.79 -15.11 -7.46
C LEU A 284 -8.27 -14.91 -7.53
N VAL A 285 -7.58 -14.83 -6.40
CA VAL A 285 -6.10 -14.81 -6.36
C VAL A 285 -5.54 -16.08 -7.01
N ALA A 286 -6.06 -17.25 -6.63
CA ALA A 286 -5.62 -18.52 -7.22
C ALA A 286 -5.94 -18.61 -8.71
N CYS A 287 -7.16 -18.20 -9.13
CA CYS A 287 -7.54 -18.15 -10.54
C CYS A 287 -6.66 -17.17 -11.34
N GLY A 288 -6.31 -16.00 -10.77
CA GLY A 288 -5.39 -15.05 -11.38
C GLY A 288 -4.02 -15.65 -11.63
N ALA A 289 -3.45 -16.33 -10.63
CA ALA A 289 -2.17 -17.04 -10.78
C ALA A 289 -2.23 -18.14 -11.85
N VAL A 290 -3.34 -18.89 -11.89
CA VAL A 290 -3.55 -19.93 -12.92
C VAL A 290 -3.64 -19.30 -14.31
N VAL A 291 -4.37 -18.21 -14.49
CA VAL A 291 -4.46 -17.52 -15.79
C VAL A 291 -3.10 -16.98 -16.23
N MET A 292 -2.31 -16.41 -15.31
CA MET A 292 -0.94 -16.00 -15.61
C MET A 292 -0.08 -17.16 -16.11
N LEU A 293 -0.15 -18.31 -15.45
CA LEU A 293 0.60 -19.49 -15.85
C LEU A 293 0.11 -20.03 -17.22
N LEU A 294 -1.20 -20.13 -17.40
CA LEU A 294 -1.79 -20.60 -18.66
C LEU A 294 -1.48 -19.68 -19.83
N SER A 295 -1.37 -18.37 -19.62
CA SER A 295 -0.99 -17.41 -20.68
C SER A 295 0.41 -17.66 -21.26
N LEU A 296 1.29 -18.32 -20.50
CA LEU A 296 2.64 -18.68 -20.92
C LEU A 296 2.74 -20.09 -21.54
N MET A 297 1.75 -20.97 -21.27
CA MET A 297 1.83 -22.40 -21.60
C MET A 297 0.80 -22.86 -22.63
N THR A 298 -0.27 -22.09 -22.89
CA THR A 298 -1.38 -22.50 -23.75
C THR A 298 -1.56 -21.57 -24.95
N SER A 299 -2.54 -21.90 -25.82
CA SER A 299 -2.91 -21.02 -26.92
C SER A 299 -3.48 -19.70 -26.42
N TYR A 300 -3.18 -18.64 -27.14
CA TYR A 300 -3.66 -17.28 -26.86
C TYR A 300 -5.19 -17.21 -26.69
N ALA A 301 -5.95 -17.90 -27.59
CA ALA A 301 -7.40 -17.95 -27.54
C ALA A 301 -7.95 -18.45 -26.19
N LEU A 302 -7.38 -19.54 -25.66
CA LEU A 302 -7.85 -20.12 -24.40
C LEU A 302 -7.50 -19.19 -23.22
N ALA A 303 -6.25 -18.73 -23.17
CA ALA A 303 -5.77 -17.85 -22.12
C ALA A 303 -6.59 -16.54 -22.07
N LEU A 304 -6.86 -15.92 -23.22
CA LEU A 304 -7.61 -14.67 -23.31
C LEU A 304 -9.08 -14.85 -22.89
N ARG A 305 -9.74 -15.94 -23.29
CA ARG A 305 -11.13 -16.23 -22.88
C ARG A 305 -11.24 -16.42 -21.36
N LEU A 306 -10.30 -17.18 -20.79
CA LEU A 306 -10.25 -17.38 -19.34
C LEU A 306 -9.96 -16.05 -18.59
N ALA A 307 -9.02 -15.26 -19.09
CA ALA A 307 -8.69 -13.96 -18.55
C ALA A 307 -9.90 -13.01 -18.58
N THR A 308 -10.62 -12.95 -19.71
CA THR A 308 -11.82 -12.10 -19.85
C THR A 308 -12.93 -12.53 -18.90
N GLY A 309 -13.19 -13.85 -18.79
CA GLY A 309 -14.15 -14.38 -17.82
C GLY A 309 -13.74 -14.07 -16.38
N LEU A 310 -12.45 -14.22 -16.04
CA LEU A 310 -11.91 -13.87 -14.73
C LEU A 310 -12.08 -12.38 -14.44
N ALA A 311 -11.79 -11.50 -15.41
CA ALA A 311 -11.94 -10.05 -15.23
C ALA A 311 -13.38 -9.65 -14.91
N LEU A 312 -14.37 -10.28 -15.56
CA LEU A 312 -15.79 -10.04 -15.27
C LEU A 312 -16.16 -10.45 -13.84
N VAL A 313 -15.80 -11.70 -13.46
CA VAL A 313 -16.08 -12.22 -12.10
C VAL A 313 -15.36 -11.40 -11.05
N PHE A 314 -14.10 -11.04 -11.28
CA PHE A 314 -13.30 -10.16 -10.42
C PHE A 314 -13.99 -8.82 -10.19
N THR A 315 -14.40 -8.14 -11.26
CA THR A 315 -15.03 -6.81 -11.18
C THR A 315 -16.32 -6.84 -10.37
N VAL A 316 -17.20 -7.83 -10.63
CA VAL A 316 -18.46 -8.00 -9.88
C VAL A 316 -18.18 -8.35 -8.41
N THR A 317 -17.25 -9.25 -8.16
CA THR A 317 -16.91 -9.69 -6.79
C THR A 317 -16.39 -8.53 -5.95
N ILE A 318 -15.49 -7.71 -6.50
CA ILE A 318 -14.94 -6.56 -5.77
C ILE A 318 -16.02 -5.54 -5.46
N PHE A 319 -16.92 -5.27 -6.41
CA PHE A 319 -18.03 -4.35 -6.20
C PHE A 319 -18.95 -4.84 -5.07
N VAL A 320 -19.32 -6.13 -5.09
CA VAL A 320 -20.10 -6.76 -4.01
C VAL A 320 -19.37 -6.71 -2.67
N ALA A 321 -18.05 -6.96 -2.67
CA ALA A 321 -17.22 -6.88 -1.46
C ALA A 321 -17.22 -5.47 -0.86
N ALA A 322 -17.12 -4.44 -1.70
CA ALA A 322 -17.17 -3.04 -1.28
C ALA A 322 -18.52 -2.67 -0.67
N ILE A 323 -19.63 -3.05 -1.32
CA ILE A 323 -20.98 -2.83 -0.80
C ILE A 323 -21.15 -3.52 0.57
N LYS A 324 -20.73 -4.78 0.70
CA LYS A 324 -20.83 -5.52 1.97
C LYS A 324 -19.99 -4.87 3.07
N ALA A 325 -18.78 -4.42 2.77
CA ALA A 325 -17.92 -3.72 3.72
C ALA A 325 -18.56 -2.41 4.19
N TRP A 326 -19.23 -1.69 3.30
CA TRP A 326 -19.98 -0.47 3.64
C TRP A 326 -21.15 -0.77 4.60
N TYR A 327 -21.95 -1.81 4.31
CA TYR A 327 -23.03 -2.25 5.22
C TYR A 327 -22.50 -2.73 6.59
N CYS A 328 -21.27 -3.20 6.67
CA CYS A 328 -20.60 -3.55 7.93
C CYS A 328 -20.01 -2.34 8.67
N GLY A 329 -20.29 -1.10 8.22
CA GLY A 329 -19.89 0.14 8.90
C GLY A 329 -18.51 0.68 8.52
N GLN A 330 -17.84 0.12 7.52
CA GLN A 330 -16.55 0.64 7.05
C GLN A 330 -16.74 1.91 6.21
N ARG A 331 -16.46 3.07 6.80
CA ARG A 331 -16.60 4.37 6.11
C ARG A 331 -15.73 4.49 4.85
N VAL A 332 -14.56 3.87 4.86
CA VAL A 332 -13.61 3.91 3.74
C VAL A 332 -14.15 3.18 2.49
N ALA A 333 -15.04 2.20 2.66
CA ALA A 333 -15.65 1.45 1.55
C ALA A 333 -16.46 2.33 0.59
N ARG A 334 -16.98 3.50 1.02
CA ARG A 334 -17.70 4.45 0.15
C ARG A 334 -16.83 4.97 -1.00
N TYR A 335 -15.58 5.32 -0.72
CA TYR A 335 -14.64 5.78 -1.76
C TYR A 335 -14.34 4.68 -2.75
N PHE A 336 -14.20 3.46 -2.25
CA PHE A 336 -14.00 2.28 -3.07
C PHE A 336 -15.20 2.05 -4.02
N ILE A 337 -16.44 2.15 -3.53
CA ILE A 337 -17.65 2.02 -4.35
C ILE A 337 -17.68 3.09 -5.44
N ILE A 338 -17.39 4.36 -5.10
CA ILE A 338 -17.39 5.46 -6.07
C ILE A 338 -16.34 5.22 -7.16
N ALA A 339 -15.12 4.84 -6.77
CA ALA A 339 -14.02 4.56 -7.69
C ALA A 339 -14.38 3.42 -8.68
N TRP A 340 -14.86 2.30 -8.15
CA TRP A 340 -15.28 1.16 -8.97
C TRP A 340 -16.52 1.45 -9.83
N SER A 341 -17.42 2.30 -9.36
CA SER A 341 -18.56 2.76 -10.19
C SER A 341 -18.10 3.55 -11.40
N ALA A 342 -17.09 4.41 -11.25
CA ALA A 342 -16.51 5.15 -12.39
C ALA A 342 -15.87 4.20 -13.41
N PHE A 343 -15.12 3.20 -12.96
CA PHE A 343 -14.52 2.17 -13.80
C PHE A 343 -15.60 1.35 -14.54
N LEU A 344 -16.60 0.86 -13.84
CA LEU A 344 -17.72 0.09 -14.40
C LEU A 344 -18.49 0.92 -15.44
N LEU A 345 -18.80 2.17 -15.14
CA LEU A 345 -19.51 3.07 -16.07
C LEU A 345 -18.70 3.25 -17.37
N GLY A 346 -17.38 3.49 -17.25
CA GLY A 346 -16.49 3.57 -18.41
C GLY A 346 -16.49 2.29 -19.24
N GLY A 347 -16.45 1.13 -18.59
CA GLY A 347 -16.54 -0.17 -19.26
C GLY A 347 -17.87 -0.41 -19.98
N VAL A 348 -19.00 -0.05 -19.36
CA VAL A 348 -20.34 -0.17 -19.95
C VAL A 348 -20.45 0.75 -21.17
N VAL A 349 -20.04 2.02 -21.07
CA VAL A 349 -20.07 2.96 -22.18
C VAL A 349 -19.24 2.46 -23.36
N ASN A 350 -18.02 1.96 -23.10
CA ASN A 350 -17.16 1.41 -24.13
C ASN A 350 -17.78 0.15 -24.77
N THR A 351 -18.36 -0.75 -23.96
CA THR A 351 -19.04 -1.95 -24.46
C THR A 351 -20.24 -1.60 -25.36
N LEU A 352 -21.08 -0.64 -24.94
CA LEU A 352 -22.22 -0.20 -25.74
C LEU A 352 -21.77 0.45 -27.06
N MET A 353 -20.66 1.16 -27.07
CA MET A 353 -20.06 1.72 -28.28
C MET A 353 -19.59 0.60 -29.22
N VAL A 354 -18.87 -0.41 -28.71
CA VAL A 354 -18.38 -1.56 -29.48
C VAL A 354 -19.55 -2.39 -30.07
N LEU A 355 -20.66 -2.49 -29.36
CA LEU A 355 -21.88 -3.15 -29.84
C LEU A 355 -22.69 -2.32 -30.84
N GLY A 356 -22.30 -1.05 -31.08
CA GLY A 356 -22.95 -0.15 -32.02
C GLY A 356 -24.18 0.56 -31.48
N TYR A 357 -24.45 0.53 -30.18
CA TYR A 357 -25.55 1.29 -29.54
C TYR A 357 -25.19 2.76 -29.27
N LEU A 358 -23.90 3.07 -29.13
CA LEU A 358 -23.41 4.43 -28.96
C LEU A 358 -22.49 4.81 -30.12
N PRO A 359 -22.44 6.09 -30.49
CA PRO A 359 -21.58 6.55 -31.57
C PRO A 359 -20.10 6.41 -31.18
N ASN A 360 -19.26 6.10 -32.17
CA ASN A 360 -17.83 6.04 -32.02
C ASN A 360 -17.24 7.46 -32.02
N VAL A 361 -17.36 8.15 -30.88
CA VAL A 361 -16.77 9.47 -30.63
C VAL A 361 -15.67 9.35 -29.59
N PHE A 362 -14.86 10.40 -29.48
CA PHE A 362 -13.73 10.46 -28.57
C PHE A 362 -14.07 9.99 -27.13
N LEU A 363 -15.14 10.50 -26.54
CA LEU A 363 -15.54 10.19 -25.17
C LEU A 363 -15.93 8.72 -24.97
N THR A 364 -16.66 8.13 -25.93
CA THR A 364 -17.09 6.72 -25.85
C THR A 364 -15.94 5.76 -26.12
N MET A 365 -15.04 6.12 -27.02
CA MET A 365 -13.87 5.32 -27.38
C MET A 365 -12.90 5.19 -26.20
N TYR A 366 -12.66 6.28 -25.45
CA TYR A 366 -11.74 6.28 -24.29
C TYR A 366 -12.45 6.17 -22.93
N ALA A 367 -13.76 5.90 -22.90
CA ALA A 367 -14.53 5.85 -21.66
C ALA A 367 -13.96 4.88 -20.62
N SER A 368 -13.52 3.70 -21.03
CA SER A 368 -12.92 2.69 -20.16
C SER A 368 -11.59 3.18 -19.55
N GLN A 369 -10.75 3.80 -20.36
CA GLN A 369 -9.46 4.35 -19.91
C GLN A 369 -9.65 5.55 -18.97
N ILE A 370 -10.58 6.44 -19.28
CA ILE A 370 -10.94 7.58 -18.42
C ILE A 370 -11.49 7.06 -17.08
N GLY A 371 -12.41 6.09 -17.14
CA GLY A 371 -12.99 5.47 -15.94
C GLY A 371 -11.92 4.85 -15.03
N SER A 372 -10.94 4.17 -15.62
CA SER A 372 -9.83 3.57 -14.88
C SER A 372 -8.86 4.61 -14.28
N ALA A 373 -8.58 5.70 -14.98
CA ALA A 373 -7.75 6.78 -14.45
C ALA A 373 -8.43 7.45 -13.23
N ILE A 374 -9.74 7.66 -13.31
CA ILE A 374 -10.56 8.18 -12.21
C ILE A 374 -10.56 7.19 -11.04
N GLU A 375 -10.77 5.90 -11.31
CA GLU A 375 -10.73 4.83 -10.29
C GLU A 375 -9.40 4.85 -9.54
N VAL A 376 -8.27 4.82 -10.25
CA VAL A 376 -6.95 4.80 -9.65
C VAL A 376 -6.67 6.05 -8.82
N ALA A 377 -7.07 7.24 -9.31
CA ALA A 377 -6.93 8.48 -8.56
C ALA A 377 -7.75 8.47 -7.27
N LEU A 378 -9.04 8.07 -7.34
CA LEU A 378 -9.93 8.03 -6.18
C LEU A 378 -9.49 6.98 -5.15
N LEU A 379 -9.01 5.81 -5.58
CA LEU A 379 -8.49 4.79 -4.66
C LEU A 379 -7.20 5.25 -3.98
N SER A 380 -6.32 5.96 -4.69
CA SER A 380 -5.11 6.54 -4.11
C SER A 380 -5.44 7.59 -3.03
N LEU A 381 -6.47 8.43 -3.27
CA LEU A 381 -6.99 9.37 -2.26
C LEU A 381 -7.63 8.65 -1.07
N ALA A 382 -8.39 7.57 -1.32
CA ALA A 382 -8.97 6.75 -0.27
C ALA A 382 -7.91 6.11 0.64
N LEU A 383 -6.80 5.67 0.06
CA LEU A 383 -5.66 5.15 0.80
C LEU A 383 -4.98 6.24 1.66
N ALA A 384 -4.86 7.47 1.14
CA ALA A 384 -4.33 8.61 1.89
C ALA A 384 -5.25 9.00 3.07
N ASP A 385 -6.57 9.03 2.86
CA ASP A 385 -7.56 9.30 3.92
C ASP A 385 -7.49 8.24 5.04
N ARG A 386 -7.28 6.98 4.68
CA ARG A 386 -7.06 5.90 5.66
C ARG A 386 -5.83 6.15 6.55
N ILE A 387 -4.74 6.68 6.00
CA ILE A 387 -3.54 7.03 6.80
C ILE A 387 -3.88 8.11 7.82
N ASN A 388 -4.60 9.15 7.40
CA ASN A 388 -4.99 10.24 8.30
C ASN A 388 -5.88 9.72 9.42
N ALA A 389 -6.86 8.87 9.13
CA ALA A 389 -7.72 8.24 10.14
C ALA A 389 -6.91 7.37 11.13
N MET A 390 -5.93 6.59 10.64
CA MET A 390 -5.05 5.82 11.53
C MET A 390 -4.16 6.71 12.41
N ARG A 391 -3.64 7.81 11.87
CA ARG A 391 -2.84 8.79 12.65
C ARG A 391 -3.67 9.46 13.73
N GLU A 392 -4.89 9.86 13.43
CA GLU A 392 -5.83 10.43 14.42
C GLU A 392 -6.13 9.44 15.54
N GLN A 393 -6.39 8.19 15.19
CA GLN A 393 -6.62 7.14 16.18
C GLN A 393 -5.39 6.89 17.06
N GLN A 394 -4.19 6.85 16.48
CA GLN A 394 -2.95 6.72 17.25
C GLN A 394 -2.73 7.92 18.19
N ALA A 395 -2.97 9.14 17.70
CA ALA A 395 -2.86 10.35 18.52
C ALA A 395 -3.82 10.31 19.70
N GLN A 396 -5.07 9.85 19.50
CA GLN A 396 -6.05 9.72 20.58
C GLN A 396 -5.60 8.68 21.62
N ILE A 397 -5.11 7.51 21.19
CA ILE A 397 -4.60 6.47 22.10
C ILE A 397 -3.43 7.00 22.94
N LEU A 398 -2.51 7.74 22.32
CA LEU A 398 -1.37 8.36 23.03
C LEU A 398 -1.83 9.41 24.04
N TYR A 399 -2.82 10.23 23.67
CA TYR A 399 -3.40 11.22 24.57
C TYR A 399 -4.06 10.58 25.79
N ASP A 400 -4.88 9.56 25.58
CA ASP A 400 -5.54 8.82 26.65
C ASP A 400 -4.55 8.10 27.58
N ALA A 401 -3.46 7.53 26.99
CA ALA A 401 -2.38 6.91 27.76
C ALA A 401 -1.62 7.94 28.59
N SER A 402 -1.34 9.13 28.06
CA SER A 402 -0.69 10.23 28.76
C SER A 402 -1.53 10.72 29.94
N GLN A 403 -2.84 10.91 29.77
CA GLN A 403 -3.74 11.28 30.86
C GLN A 403 -3.78 10.23 31.98
N LYS A 404 -3.82 8.95 31.59
CA LYS A 404 -3.81 7.84 32.57
C LYS A 404 -2.52 7.82 33.40
N LEU A 405 -1.40 8.08 32.75
CA LEU A 405 -0.09 8.15 33.39
C LEU A 405 -0.01 9.32 34.39
N GLU A 406 -0.55 10.48 34.02
CA GLU A 406 -0.60 11.65 34.89
C GLU A 406 -1.42 11.39 36.16
N VAL A 407 -2.61 10.78 36.02
CA VAL A 407 -3.45 10.40 37.17
C VAL A 407 -2.72 9.41 38.07
N LEU A 408 -2.04 8.42 37.49
CA LEU A 408 -1.29 7.42 38.26
C LEU A 408 -0.12 8.06 39.02
N ASN A 409 0.59 8.97 38.41
CA ASN A 409 1.68 9.72 39.04
C ASN A 409 1.18 10.57 40.21
N GLN A 410 0.04 11.23 40.06
CA GLN A 410 -0.57 12.01 41.16
C GLN A 410 -0.98 11.10 42.32
N GLN A 411 -1.56 9.93 42.03
CA GLN A 411 -1.92 8.94 43.06
C GLN A 411 -0.70 8.41 43.81
N LEU A 412 0.37 8.09 43.06
CA LEU A 412 1.63 7.63 43.64
C LEU A 412 2.28 8.70 44.53
N ALA A 413 2.32 9.95 44.08
CA ALA A 413 2.84 11.06 44.85
C ALA A 413 2.04 11.29 46.15
N ARG A 414 0.71 11.19 46.09
CA ARG A 414 -0.16 11.28 47.27
C ARG A 414 0.08 10.14 48.25
N SER A 415 0.18 8.92 47.74
CA SER A 415 0.46 7.73 48.57
C SER A 415 1.80 7.85 49.29
N ASN A 416 2.84 8.30 48.60
CA ASN A 416 4.15 8.50 49.20
C ASN A 416 4.11 9.60 50.28
N ARG A 417 3.44 10.70 50.07
CA ARG A 417 3.27 11.76 51.09
C ARG A 417 2.56 11.24 52.33
N LEU A 418 1.46 10.50 52.17
CA LEU A 418 0.74 9.89 53.32
C LEU A 418 1.58 8.92 54.09
N LYS A 419 2.43 8.11 53.38
CA LYS A 419 3.38 7.19 54.00
C LYS A 419 4.42 7.94 54.86
N ASP A 420 4.98 9.03 54.31
CA ASP A 420 5.99 9.84 55.00
C ASP A 420 5.40 10.53 56.23
N GLU A 421 4.20 11.13 56.13
CA GLU A 421 3.50 11.78 57.21
C GLU A 421 3.14 10.76 58.34
N PHE A 422 2.64 9.59 57.94
CA PHE A 422 2.34 8.52 58.90
C PHE A 422 3.60 8.09 59.68
N LEU A 423 4.72 7.85 59.02
CA LEU A 423 5.96 7.43 59.69
C LEU A 423 6.51 8.52 60.61
N ALA A 424 6.46 9.79 60.21
CA ALA A 424 6.88 10.90 61.05
C ALA A 424 6.05 11.01 62.33
N THR A 425 4.70 10.94 62.20
CA THR A 425 3.77 10.99 63.32
C THR A 425 3.98 9.80 64.25
N LEU A 426 4.07 8.59 63.73
CA LEU A 426 4.24 7.36 64.50
C LEU A 426 5.55 7.39 65.32
N THR A 427 6.64 7.94 64.73
CA THR A 427 7.90 8.08 65.44
C THR A 427 7.81 9.04 66.63
N HIS A 428 7.09 10.19 66.42
CA HIS A 428 6.92 11.15 67.50
C HIS A 428 6.08 10.56 68.66
N GLU A 429 4.97 9.90 68.29
CA GLU A 429 4.05 9.28 69.27
C GLU A 429 4.66 8.09 70.04
N LEU A 430 5.66 7.39 69.44
CA LEU A 430 6.42 6.35 70.11
C LEU A 430 7.56 6.87 70.98
N ARG A 431 8.22 7.98 70.58
CA ARG A 431 9.34 8.56 71.30
C ARG A 431 8.91 9.07 72.70
N THR A 432 7.78 9.72 72.79
CA THR A 432 7.28 10.33 74.05
C THR A 432 7.07 9.31 75.17
N PRO A 433 6.26 8.21 75.00
CA PRO A 433 6.10 7.20 76.06
C PRO A 433 7.37 6.45 76.37
N MET A 434 8.23 6.21 75.34
CA MET A 434 9.49 5.49 75.54
C MET A 434 10.47 6.31 76.34
N ASN A 435 10.57 7.62 76.17
CA ASN A 435 11.36 8.51 76.99
C ASN A 435 10.83 8.52 78.44
N GLY A 436 9.53 8.45 78.64
CA GLY A 436 8.91 8.29 79.99
C GLY A 436 9.34 6.98 80.66
N VAL A 437 9.30 5.85 79.91
CA VAL A 437 9.74 4.52 80.43
C VAL A 437 11.23 4.55 80.77
N ILE A 438 12.09 5.08 79.88
CA ILE A 438 13.54 5.19 80.13
C ILE A 438 13.80 6.06 81.35
N GLY A 439 13.19 7.25 81.45
CA GLY A 439 13.34 8.13 82.61
C GLY A 439 12.87 7.49 83.91
N SER A 440 11.79 6.72 83.91
CA SER A 440 11.33 5.98 85.09
C SER A 440 12.31 4.90 85.51
N LEU A 441 12.88 4.14 84.57
CA LEU A 441 13.88 3.14 84.84
C LEU A 441 15.22 3.72 85.27
N GLU A 442 15.61 4.91 84.81
CA GLU A 442 16.79 5.65 85.31
C GLU A 442 16.57 6.17 86.71
N LEU A 443 15.39 6.68 87.04
CA LEU A 443 15.09 7.05 88.43
C LEU A 443 15.10 5.87 89.35
N MET A 444 14.70 4.70 88.94
CA MET A 444 14.78 3.45 89.76
C MET A 444 16.24 3.12 90.10
N GLN A 445 17.28 3.46 89.31
CA GLN A 445 18.70 3.28 89.61
C GLN A 445 19.16 4.15 90.78
N THR A 446 18.48 5.19 91.17
CA THR A 446 18.86 6.09 92.28
C THR A 446 18.40 5.57 93.65
N VAL A 447 17.64 4.50 93.68
CA VAL A 447 17.09 3.88 94.88
C VAL A 447 17.82 2.57 95.12
N PRO A 448 18.18 2.18 96.39
CA PRO A 448 18.78 0.90 96.66
C PRO A 448 17.83 -0.26 96.27
N LEU A 449 18.21 -1.07 95.28
CA LEU A 449 17.49 -2.23 94.78
C LEU A 449 18.25 -3.50 95.28
N ASP A 450 17.50 -4.62 95.47
CA ASP A 450 18.14 -5.91 95.60
C ASP A 450 18.71 -6.40 94.27
N ASP A 451 19.61 -7.38 94.27
CA ASP A 451 20.37 -7.80 93.08
C ASP A 451 19.40 -8.29 91.93
N ASP A 452 18.30 -8.94 92.25
CA ASP A 452 17.34 -9.42 91.24
C ASP A 452 16.56 -8.28 90.61
N LEU A 453 16.13 -7.33 91.45
CA LEU A 453 15.39 -6.16 90.96
C LEU A 453 16.25 -5.21 90.13
N ALA A 454 17.56 -5.09 90.51
CA ALA A 454 18.53 -4.33 89.75
C ALA A 454 18.76 -4.95 88.37
N ASN A 455 18.87 -6.30 88.30
CA ASN A 455 18.97 -7.01 86.99
C ASN A 455 17.72 -6.83 86.10
N TYR A 456 16.50 -6.91 86.64
CA TYR A 456 15.29 -6.72 85.91
C TYR A 456 15.21 -5.27 85.39
N GLN A 457 15.55 -4.29 86.21
CA GLN A 457 15.58 -2.88 85.83
C GLN A 457 16.59 -2.63 84.71
N GLN A 458 17.80 -3.18 84.79
CA GLN A 458 18.83 -3.04 83.80
C GLN A 458 18.43 -3.69 82.49
N THR A 459 17.78 -4.83 82.50
CA THR A 459 17.30 -5.53 81.33
C THR A 459 16.19 -4.71 80.69
N ALA A 460 15.23 -4.18 81.47
CA ALA A 460 14.14 -3.33 80.93
C ALA A 460 14.66 -2.01 80.34
N ALA A 461 15.63 -1.39 81.03
CA ALA A 461 16.25 -0.13 80.50
C ALA A 461 17.04 -0.39 79.21
N GLY A 462 17.71 -1.55 79.13
CA GLY A 462 18.40 -2.00 77.90
C GLY A 462 17.43 -2.16 76.75
N SER A 463 16.30 -2.88 76.95
CA SER A 463 15.28 -3.12 75.98
C SER A 463 14.59 -1.84 75.51
N ALA A 464 14.32 -0.91 76.43
CA ALA A 464 13.73 0.40 76.13
C ALA A 464 14.66 1.27 75.28
N ARG A 465 15.97 1.29 75.55
CA ARG A 465 16.98 1.98 74.74
C ARG A 465 17.13 1.37 73.35
N ASP A 466 17.09 0.05 73.26
CA ASP A 466 17.14 -0.63 71.95
C ASP A 466 15.94 -0.29 71.08
N MET A 467 14.73 -0.27 71.68
CA MET A 467 13.54 0.15 70.98
C MET A 467 13.64 1.61 70.47
N MET A 468 14.16 2.52 71.32
CA MET A 468 14.38 3.92 70.90
C MET A 468 15.41 4.03 69.80
N ARG A 469 16.45 3.24 69.79
CA ARG A 469 17.41 3.17 68.68
C ARG A 469 16.76 2.71 67.39
N MET A 470 15.90 1.70 67.46
CA MET A 470 15.16 1.21 66.29
C MET A 470 14.21 2.27 65.73
N VAL A 471 13.41 2.94 66.56
CA VAL A 471 12.49 4.02 66.18
C VAL A 471 13.24 5.20 65.53
N ASN A 472 14.35 5.63 66.12
CA ASN A 472 15.17 6.69 65.53
C ASN A 472 15.86 6.27 64.23
N GLY A 473 16.24 4.98 64.09
CA GLY A 473 16.79 4.44 62.84
C GLY A 473 15.78 4.44 61.70
N ILE A 474 14.51 4.09 61.96
CA ILE A 474 13.41 4.15 60.96
C ILE A 474 13.17 5.61 60.52
N LEU A 475 13.17 6.56 61.45
CA LEU A 475 13.02 7.97 61.13
C LEU A 475 14.14 8.47 60.22
N THR A 476 15.39 8.19 60.60
CA THR A 476 16.56 8.58 59.81
C THR A 476 16.52 7.99 58.41
N LEU A 477 16.10 6.73 58.26
CA LEU A 477 15.92 6.08 56.95
C LEU A 477 14.84 6.76 56.11
N THR A 478 13.71 7.13 56.74
CA THR A 478 12.63 7.83 56.00
C THR A 478 13.00 9.25 55.60
N GLU A 479 13.73 9.98 56.47
CA GLU A 479 14.27 11.31 56.11
C GLU A 479 15.30 11.24 54.98
N LEU A 480 16.15 10.20 54.99
CA LEU A 480 17.13 9.93 53.94
C LEU A 480 16.43 9.63 52.60
N GLN A 481 15.43 8.74 52.60
CA GLN A 481 14.64 8.38 51.39
C GLN A 481 13.82 9.57 50.86
N ALA A 482 13.36 10.45 51.73
CA ALA A 482 12.66 11.69 51.38
C ALA A 482 13.60 12.82 50.90
N GLY A 483 14.92 12.61 50.95
CA GLY A 483 15.89 13.66 50.62
C GLY A 483 15.91 14.82 51.60
N ARG A 484 15.35 14.67 52.82
CA ARG A 484 15.22 15.73 53.82
C ARG A 484 16.40 15.79 54.78
N LEU A 485 17.27 14.79 54.73
CA LEU A 485 18.46 14.75 55.59
C LEU A 485 19.50 15.75 55.07
N SER A 486 19.64 16.87 55.75
CA SER A 486 20.62 17.89 55.44
C SER A 486 21.81 17.81 56.40
N ALA A 487 23.02 17.80 55.89
CA ALA A 487 24.22 17.92 56.71
C ALA A 487 24.40 19.37 57.18
N GLN A 488 24.80 19.55 58.43
CA GLN A 488 25.13 20.85 59.03
C GLN A 488 26.66 20.96 59.21
N PRO A 489 27.40 21.40 58.20
CA PRO A 489 28.85 21.43 58.26
C PRO A 489 29.36 22.49 59.24
N ARG A 490 30.04 22.08 60.28
CA ARG A 490 30.73 22.90 61.29
C ARG A 490 32.17 22.49 61.37
N VAL A 491 33.00 23.37 61.93
CA VAL A 491 34.39 23.03 62.24
C VAL A 491 34.41 22.25 63.58
N PHE A 492 34.94 21.03 63.54
CA PHE A 492 35.00 20.13 64.68
C PHE A 492 36.40 19.50 64.82
N SER A 493 36.74 18.98 66.04
CA SER A 493 37.95 18.20 66.29
C SER A 493 37.66 16.73 65.95
N LEU A 494 38.37 16.19 64.97
CA LEU A 494 38.29 14.76 64.61
C LEU A 494 38.73 13.86 65.79
N ARG A 495 39.84 14.26 66.42
CA ARG A 495 40.36 13.49 67.58
C ARG A 495 39.37 13.48 68.72
N GLY A 496 38.66 14.60 68.99
CA GLY A 496 37.63 14.65 70.02
C GLY A 496 36.47 13.69 69.75
N VAL A 497 35.98 13.58 68.48
CA VAL A 497 34.95 12.63 68.09
C VAL A 497 35.49 11.17 68.31
N LEU A 498 36.71 10.86 67.89
CA LEU A 498 37.28 9.52 67.96
C LEU A 498 37.58 9.14 69.39
N ASP A 499 38.00 10.05 70.28
CA ASP A 499 38.21 9.82 71.67
C ASP A 499 36.93 9.52 72.43
N THR A 500 35.84 10.21 72.07
CA THR A 500 34.48 9.87 72.60
C THR A 500 34.09 8.47 72.22
N LEU A 501 34.25 8.08 70.95
CA LEU A 501 33.98 6.72 70.48
C LEU A 501 34.89 5.68 71.17
N ARG A 502 36.18 5.98 71.39
CA ARG A 502 37.10 5.13 72.07
C ARG A 502 36.64 4.85 73.50
N GLN A 503 36.26 5.88 74.25
CA GLN A 503 35.74 5.74 75.62
C GLN A 503 34.45 4.92 75.63
N GLN A 504 33.53 5.17 74.76
CA GLN A 504 32.24 4.51 74.69
C GLN A 504 32.36 3.00 74.43
N PHE A 505 33.21 2.60 73.46
CA PHE A 505 33.33 1.20 73.07
C PHE A 505 34.42 0.40 73.83
N SER A 506 35.32 1.08 74.63
CA SER A 506 36.35 0.39 75.42
C SER A 506 35.77 -0.56 76.44
N ALA A 507 34.70 -0.19 77.14
CA ALA A 507 34.05 -1.07 78.11
C ALA A 507 33.40 -2.29 77.41
N SER A 508 32.81 -2.10 76.22
CA SER A 508 32.21 -3.16 75.40
C SER A 508 33.30 -4.14 74.88
N ALA A 509 34.44 -3.60 74.48
CA ALA A 509 35.61 -4.42 74.06
C ALA A 509 36.14 -5.27 75.20
N GLN A 510 36.33 -4.67 76.36
CA GLN A 510 36.82 -5.35 77.54
C GLN A 510 35.85 -6.43 78.02
N SER A 511 34.55 -6.20 78.02
CA SER A 511 33.54 -7.17 78.43
C SER A 511 33.50 -8.43 77.55
N LYS A 512 33.82 -8.23 76.22
CA LYS A 512 33.83 -9.30 75.20
C LYS A 512 35.23 -9.92 74.98
N GLY A 513 36.27 -9.42 75.65
CA GLY A 513 37.63 -9.88 75.45
C GLY A 513 38.26 -9.55 74.09
N LEU A 514 37.72 -8.56 73.43
CA LEU A 514 38.15 -8.15 72.10
C LEU A 514 39.21 -7.04 72.20
N ALA A 515 40.21 -7.07 71.31
CA ALA A 515 41.13 -5.95 71.17
C ALA A 515 40.45 -4.83 70.32
N PHE A 516 40.55 -3.58 70.78
CA PHE A 516 40.03 -2.42 70.10
C PHE A 516 41.10 -1.38 69.86
N SER A 517 41.29 -0.95 68.60
CA SER A 517 42.20 0.12 68.24
C SER A 517 41.57 1.13 67.29
N ILE A 518 41.92 2.41 67.47
CA ILE A 518 41.61 3.47 66.55
C ILE A 518 42.95 4.06 66.09
N ASP A 519 43.23 3.82 64.79
CA ASP A 519 44.52 4.24 64.18
C ASP A 519 44.19 5.43 63.26
N VAL A 520 44.81 6.56 63.56
CA VAL A 520 44.64 7.83 62.82
C VAL A 520 45.92 8.16 62.08
N ALA A 521 45.89 8.42 60.80
CA ALA A 521 47.10 8.79 60.06
C ALA A 521 47.66 10.14 60.54
N ASP A 522 48.97 10.24 60.63
CA ASP A 522 49.68 11.39 61.23
C ASP A 522 49.52 12.67 60.39
N ASP A 523 49.24 12.55 59.12
CA ASP A 523 49.08 13.64 58.17
C ASP A 523 47.65 14.30 58.18
N LEU A 524 46.73 13.74 59.01
CA LEU A 524 45.39 14.23 59.10
C LEU A 524 45.26 15.45 60.02
N PRO A 525 44.71 16.57 59.57
CA PRO A 525 44.46 17.74 60.43
C PRO A 525 43.38 17.38 61.48
N ASP A 526 43.57 17.85 62.72
CA ASP A 526 42.59 17.60 63.79
C ASP A 526 41.28 18.37 63.57
N ARG A 527 41.34 19.56 62.94
CA ARG A 527 40.14 20.39 62.66
C ARG A 527 39.63 20.14 61.23
N LEU A 528 38.49 19.55 61.16
CA LEU A 528 37.77 19.26 59.90
C LEU A 528 36.48 20.08 59.82
N ARG A 529 36.02 20.35 58.61
CA ARG A 529 34.71 20.97 58.35
C ARG A 529 33.74 19.89 57.85
N GLY A 530 32.75 19.57 58.66
CA GLY A 530 31.74 18.57 58.37
C GLY A 530 30.69 18.54 59.46
N ASP A 531 29.79 17.58 59.37
CA ASP A 531 28.76 17.33 60.37
C ASP A 531 29.28 16.27 61.35
N ALA A 532 29.81 16.74 62.52
CA ALA A 532 30.38 15.87 63.57
C ALA A 532 29.34 14.91 64.13
N ASP A 533 28.07 15.35 64.28
CA ASP A 533 27.01 14.55 64.86
C ASP A 533 26.63 13.37 63.92
N LYS A 534 26.54 13.65 62.62
CA LYS A 534 26.29 12.63 61.62
C LYS A 534 27.45 11.67 61.43
N LEU A 535 28.68 12.18 61.48
CA LEU A 535 29.90 11.36 61.44
C LEU A 535 29.93 10.41 62.66
N SER A 536 29.74 10.95 63.88
CA SER A 536 29.68 10.17 65.10
C SER A 536 28.58 9.09 65.02
N GLN A 537 27.38 9.45 64.61
CA GLN A 537 26.26 8.54 64.46
C GLN A 537 26.56 7.39 63.48
N CYS A 538 27.23 7.72 62.36
CA CYS A 538 27.62 6.73 61.36
C CYS A 538 28.66 5.75 61.90
N LEU A 539 29.69 6.29 62.60
CA LEU A 539 30.73 5.49 63.21
C LEU A 539 30.22 4.66 64.41
N ASP A 540 29.30 5.20 65.21
CA ASP A 540 28.61 4.46 66.28
C ASP A 540 27.87 3.26 65.72
N CYS A 541 27.07 3.43 64.67
CA CYS A 541 26.37 2.32 64.04
C CYS A 541 27.31 1.23 63.49
N LEU A 542 28.41 1.64 62.86
CA LEU A 542 29.37 0.70 62.29
C LEU A 542 30.14 -0.06 63.38
N LEU A 543 30.58 0.63 64.46
CA LEU A 543 31.27 0.04 65.59
C LEU A 543 30.34 -0.87 66.41
N ASP A 544 29.09 -0.45 66.65
CA ASP A 544 28.10 -1.27 67.32
C ASP A 544 27.87 -2.61 66.57
N ASN A 545 27.74 -2.54 65.26
CA ASN A 545 27.64 -3.71 64.40
C ASN A 545 28.94 -4.59 64.48
N ALA A 546 30.09 -3.93 64.39
CA ALA A 546 31.37 -4.66 64.49
C ALA A 546 31.53 -5.40 65.82
N PHE A 547 31.22 -4.73 66.93
CA PHE A 547 31.25 -5.40 68.23
C PHE A 547 30.15 -6.44 68.40
N LYS A 548 28.97 -6.25 67.83
CA LYS A 548 27.84 -7.20 67.88
C LYS A 548 28.18 -8.51 67.20
N PHE A 549 28.85 -8.49 66.07
CA PHE A 549 29.07 -9.64 65.21
C PHE A 549 30.50 -10.23 65.34
N THR A 550 31.43 -9.58 66.09
CA THR A 550 32.76 -10.10 66.35
C THR A 550 32.77 -10.87 67.70
N HIS A 551 33.12 -12.11 67.66
CA HIS A 551 33.23 -12.98 68.88
C HIS A 551 34.64 -13.11 69.37
N GLU A 552 35.64 -13.11 68.50
CA GLU A 552 37.06 -13.23 68.82
C GLU A 552 37.90 -12.37 67.88
N GLY A 553 39.04 -11.82 68.37
CA GLY A 553 39.98 -11.07 67.55
C GLY A 553 39.99 -9.55 67.79
N VAL A 554 40.06 -8.72 66.75
CA VAL A 554 40.32 -7.27 66.84
C VAL A 554 39.26 -6.47 66.05
N VAL A 555 38.70 -5.45 66.68
CA VAL A 555 37.93 -4.40 65.98
C VAL A 555 38.86 -3.21 65.77
N ARG A 556 39.14 -2.85 64.57
CA ARG A 556 40.04 -1.74 64.24
C ARG A 556 39.33 -0.67 63.39
N LEU A 557 39.34 0.58 63.84
CA LEU A 557 38.93 1.74 63.08
C LEU A 557 40.18 2.44 62.57
N ARG A 558 40.37 2.48 61.25
CA ARG A 558 41.47 3.20 60.61
C ARG A 558 40.96 4.45 59.88
N VAL A 559 41.50 5.59 60.18
CA VAL A 559 41.17 6.89 59.59
C VAL A 559 42.34 7.38 58.77
N VAL A 560 42.12 7.54 57.46
CA VAL A 560 43.13 8.00 56.49
C VAL A 560 42.57 9.15 55.65
N GLY A 561 43.42 10.09 55.27
CA GLY A 561 43.07 11.12 54.33
C GLY A 561 43.21 10.64 52.88
N VAL A 562 42.20 10.92 52.07
CA VAL A 562 42.31 10.76 50.62
C VAL A 562 42.19 12.17 50.00
N PRO A 563 43.20 12.65 49.22
CA PRO A 563 43.07 13.91 48.53
C PRO A 563 41.88 13.82 47.56
N LEU A 564 40.96 14.79 47.62
CA LEU A 564 39.97 14.98 46.60
C LEU A 564 40.69 15.38 45.30
N SER A 565 40.68 14.54 44.32
CA SER A 565 41.00 14.93 42.96
C SER A 565 39.91 15.90 42.48
N ASP A 566 40.29 17.13 42.09
CA ASP A 566 39.44 18.12 41.47
C ASP A 566 38.68 17.58 40.27
#